data_9e0a37e355e02e001144877c2f5ad492
#
_entry.id   9e0a37e355e02e001144877c2f5ad492
#
_cell.length_a   1.000
_cell.length_b   1.000
_cell.length_c   1.000
_cell.angle_alpha   90.00
_cell.angle_beta   90.00
_cell.angle_gamma   90.00
#
_symmetry.space_group_name_H-M   'P 1'
#
loop_
_entity.id
_entity.type
_entity.pdbx_description
1 polymer ?
#
loop_
_entity_poly.entity_id
_entity_poly.type
_entity_poly.pdbx_seq_one_letter_code
_entity_poly.pdbx_strand_id
1 'polypeptide(L)'
;MRSFSDKEKAIINKLISIKRNSKLEELQVARLLREQLSCFAIKWTLEPKELSLYYYESKKLGNVDWDGLRKNYFQTVDFLYFIEELENYNLIKLQTLSFDLKNDDERLLYDRNLYEFKHDAFWQKSNDTKYLVPVEAKHNVYVDFVNYLEKYANKVIYPLPLLEDLAENEFKSIEQRNFEKQLKKANKHHKEQLKV
;
A
#
# COMPACT_ATOMS: atom_id res chain seq x y z
N MET A 1 9.20 17.70 4.02
CA MET A 1 8.21 16.64 3.65
C MET A 1 7.51 17.10 2.38
N ARG A 2 7.34 16.21 1.38
CA ARG A 2 6.59 16.52 0.14
C ARG A 2 5.08 16.61 0.38
N SER A 3 4.35 17.12 -0.59
CA SER A 3 2.88 17.04 -0.58
C SER A 3 2.42 15.62 -0.92
N PHE A 4 1.33 15.18 -0.30
CA PHE A 4 0.71 13.90 -0.57
C PHE A 4 -0.35 14.03 -1.67
N SER A 5 -0.41 13.04 -2.56
CA SER A 5 -1.50 12.90 -3.53
C SER A 5 -2.82 12.53 -2.83
N ASP A 6 -3.95 12.69 -3.50
CA ASP A 6 -5.26 12.37 -2.91
C ASP A 6 -5.38 10.87 -2.58
N LYS A 7 -4.75 9.98 -3.38
CA LYS A 7 -4.69 8.55 -3.09
C LYS A 7 -3.91 8.27 -1.80
N GLU A 8 -2.77 8.93 -1.60
CA GLU A 8 -1.96 8.79 -0.39
C GLU A 8 -2.67 9.33 0.85
N LYS A 9 -3.34 10.49 0.72
CA LYS A 9 -4.19 11.04 1.79
C LYS A 9 -5.32 10.09 2.17
N ALA A 10 -5.94 9.44 1.20
CA ALA A 10 -6.97 8.43 1.46
C ALA A 10 -6.41 7.23 2.26
N ILE A 11 -5.20 6.76 1.92
CA ILE A 11 -4.52 5.70 2.67
C ILE A 11 -4.24 6.16 4.11
N ILE A 12 -3.69 7.36 4.31
CA ILE A 12 -3.42 7.92 5.63
C ILE A 12 -4.70 7.98 6.48
N ASN A 13 -5.78 8.55 5.93
CA ASN A 13 -7.06 8.65 6.63
C ASN A 13 -7.62 7.27 7.01
N LYS A 14 -7.44 6.27 6.14
CA LYS A 14 -7.82 4.90 6.43
C LYS A 14 -7.01 4.32 7.60
N LEU A 15 -5.69 4.48 7.62
CA LEU A 15 -4.83 4.03 8.72
C LEU A 15 -5.27 4.62 10.06
N ILE A 16 -5.54 5.93 10.09
CA ILE A 16 -6.02 6.64 11.28
C ILE A 16 -7.40 6.10 11.72
N SER A 17 -8.32 5.91 10.78
CA SER A 17 -9.65 5.37 11.07
C SER A 17 -9.60 3.97 11.66
N ILE A 18 -8.77 3.08 11.10
CA ILE A 18 -8.58 1.71 11.61
C ILE A 18 -8.03 1.74 13.05
N LYS A 19 -7.01 2.59 13.30
CA LYS A 19 -6.44 2.76 14.64
C LYS A 19 -7.49 3.24 15.65
N ARG A 20 -8.27 4.28 15.30
CA ARG A 20 -9.33 4.83 16.16
C ARG A 20 -10.42 3.80 16.50
N ASN A 21 -10.69 2.88 15.60
CA ASN A 21 -11.64 1.79 15.80
C ASN A 21 -11.03 0.55 16.47
N SER A 22 -9.76 0.61 16.90
CA SER A 22 -9.03 -0.47 17.59
C SER A 22 -8.95 -1.79 16.81
N LYS A 23 -8.98 -1.73 15.48
CA LYS A 23 -8.89 -2.89 14.58
C LYS A 23 -7.45 -3.12 14.10
N LEU A 24 -6.55 -3.36 15.03
CA LEU A 24 -5.10 -3.44 14.76
C LEU A 24 -4.73 -4.50 13.72
N GLU A 25 -5.48 -5.61 13.65
CA GLU A 25 -5.28 -6.65 12.65
C GLU A 25 -5.51 -6.17 11.21
N GLU A 26 -6.30 -5.11 11.01
CA GLU A 26 -6.52 -4.49 9.70
C GLU A 26 -5.35 -3.60 9.26
N LEU A 27 -4.44 -3.26 10.17
CA LEU A 27 -3.23 -2.47 9.89
C LEU A 27 -2.05 -3.29 9.37
N GLN A 28 -2.22 -4.58 9.14
CA GLN A 28 -1.19 -5.41 8.51
C GLN A 28 -0.97 -4.98 7.06
N VAL A 29 0.29 -4.77 6.65
CA VAL A 29 0.64 -4.32 5.31
C VAL A 29 0.07 -5.22 4.22
N ALA A 30 0.21 -6.55 4.37
CA ALA A 30 -0.36 -7.52 3.42
C ALA A 30 -1.89 -7.38 3.30
N ARG A 31 -2.59 -7.07 4.39
CA ARG A 31 -4.04 -6.91 4.36
C ARG A 31 -4.46 -5.66 3.62
N LEU A 32 -3.76 -4.56 3.84
CA LEU A 32 -3.98 -3.30 3.11
C LEU A 32 -3.65 -3.42 1.63
N LEU A 33 -2.59 -4.17 1.29
CA LEU A 33 -2.24 -4.46 -0.10
C LEU A 33 -3.32 -5.29 -0.80
N ARG A 34 -3.86 -6.33 -0.13
CA ARG A 34 -4.89 -7.21 -0.71
C ARG A 34 -6.10 -6.46 -1.24
N GLU A 35 -6.51 -5.41 -0.56
CA GLU A 35 -7.65 -4.59 -0.99
C GLU A 35 -7.41 -3.81 -2.30
N GLN A 36 -6.15 -3.69 -2.73
CA GLN A 36 -5.78 -3.03 -3.97
C GLN A 36 -5.61 -4.00 -5.14
N LEU A 37 -5.72 -5.32 -4.88
CA LEU A 37 -5.43 -6.39 -5.84
C LEU A 37 -6.70 -7.04 -6.40
N SER A 38 -7.60 -6.25 -7.01
CA SER A 38 -8.90 -6.76 -7.50
C SER A 38 -8.81 -7.76 -8.66
N CYS A 39 -7.77 -7.68 -9.49
CA CYS A 39 -7.60 -8.53 -10.68
C CYS A 39 -6.20 -9.15 -10.76
N PHE A 40 -5.49 -9.20 -9.65
CA PHE A 40 -4.07 -9.50 -9.62
C PHE A 40 -3.73 -10.23 -8.32
N ALA A 41 -2.87 -11.23 -8.39
CA ALA A 41 -2.35 -11.90 -7.21
C ALA A 41 -0.86 -12.14 -7.35
N ILE A 42 -0.18 -12.24 -6.22
CA ILE A 42 1.25 -12.45 -6.12
C ILE A 42 1.52 -13.69 -5.28
N LYS A 43 2.37 -14.58 -5.78
CA LYS A 43 2.97 -15.66 -5.02
C LYS A 43 4.48 -15.51 -5.09
N TRP A 44 5.17 -15.69 -3.98
CA TRP A 44 6.63 -15.65 -3.97
C TRP A 44 7.21 -16.76 -3.10
N THR A 45 8.44 -17.14 -3.41
CA THR A 45 9.24 -18.10 -2.65
C THR A 45 10.57 -17.47 -2.26
N LEU A 46 11.23 -18.02 -1.24
CA LEU A 46 12.53 -17.52 -0.79
C LEU A 46 13.69 -18.36 -1.31
N GLU A 47 13.48 -19.65 -1.47
CA GLU A 47 14.49 -20.61 -1.89
C GLU A 47 13.90 -21.61 -2.91
N PRO A 48 14.14 -21.42 -4.21
CA PRO A 48 14.77 -20.25 -4.84
C PRO A 48 13.91 -18.99 -4.71
N LYS A 49 14.53 -17.79 -4.83
CA LYS A 49 13.78 -16.54 -4.86
C LYS A 49 13.04 -16.40 -6.18
N GLU A 50 11.77 -16.67 -6.15
CA GLU A 50 10.90 -16.60 -7.32
C GLU A 50 9.66 -15.75 -7.02
N LEU A 51 9.16 -15.08 -8.04
CA LEU A 51 7.93 -14.30 -8.00
C LEU A 51 7.03 -14.74 -9.14
N SER A 52 5.84 -15.18 -8.81
CA SER A 52 4.79 -15.46 -9.77
C SER A 52 3.71 -14.40 -9.68
N LEU A 53 3.42 -13.74 -10.80
CA LEU A 53 2.34 -12.79 -10.93
C LEU A 53 1.17 -13.48 -11.60
N TYR A 54 -0.02 -13.38 -11.01
CA TYR A 54 -1.25 -13.97 -11.53
C TYR A 54 -2.20 -12.85 -11.93
N TYR A 55 -2.82 -12.99 -13.07
CA TYR A 55 -3.75 -11.99 -13.58
C TYR A 55 -4.95 -12.67 -14.27
N TYR A 56 -5.99 -11.89 -14.48
CA TYR A 56 -7.18 -12.36 -15.15
C TYR A 56 -6.98 -12.42 -16.66
N GLU A 57 -7.06 -13.63 -17.24
CA GLU A 57 -7.00 -13.82 -18.68
C GLU A 57 -8.37 -13.56 -19.31
N SER A 58 -8.46 -12.58 -20.20
CA SER A 58 -9.65 -12.39 -21.01
C SER A 58 -9.73 -13.49 -22.06
N LYS A 59 -10.63 -14.47 -21.86
CA LYS A 59 -10.82 -15.60 -22.77
C LYS A 59 -11.12 -15.21 -24.24
N LYS A 60 -11.47 -13.94 -24.51
CA LYS A 60 -11.79 -13.49 -25.85
C LYS A 60 -10.60 -13.28 -26.78
N LEU A 61 -9.38 -13.14 -26.27
CA LEU A 61 -8.25 -12.68 -27.07
C LEU A 61 -7.00 -13.54 -26.97
N GLY A 62 -6.90 -14.49 -26.02
CA GLY A 62 -5.64 -15.24 -25.80
C GLY A 62 -4.43 -14.35 -25.46
N ASN A 63 -4.66 -13.07 -25.21
CA ASN A 63 -3.63 -12.08 -24.95
C ASN A 63 -3.64 -11.63 -23.49
N VAL A 64 -2.45 -11.57 -22.93
CA VAL A 64 -2.18 -10.98 -21.60
C VAL A 64 -2.38 -9.48 -21.68
N ASP A 65 -3.17 -8.91 -20.78
CA ASP A 65 -3.19 -7.46 -20.54
C ASP A 65 -1.91 -7.05 -19.81
N TRP A 66 -0.83 -6.92 -20.57
CA TRP A 66 0.48 -6.54 -20.03
C TRP A 66 0.48 -5.15 -19.40
N ASP A 67 -0.34 -4.23 -19.90
CA ASP A 67 -0.39 -2.87 -19.36
C ASP A 67 -1.13 -2.85 -18.03
N GLY A 68 -2.23 -3.58 -17.91
CA GLY A 68 -2.92 -3.77 -16.64
C GLY A 68 -2.05 -4.48 -15.60
N LEU A 69 -1.32 -5.52 -16.00
CA LEU A 69 -0.37 -6.23 -15.13
C LEU A 69 0.73 -5.30 -14.62
N ARG A 70 1.38 -4.55 -15.51
CA ARG A 70 2.42 -3.58 -15.14
C ARG A 70 1.87 -2.50 -14.21
N LYS A 71 0.70 -1.96 -14.51
CA LYS A 71 0.04 -0.96 -13.68
C LYS A 71 -0.20 -1.47 -12.26
N ASN A 72 -0.73 -2.66 -12.10
CA ASN A 72 -0.99 -3.26 -10.79
C ASN A 72 0.32 -3.56 -10.03
N TYR A 73 1.34 -4.04 -10.75
CA TYR A 73 2.66 -4.25 -10.18
C TYR A 73 3.25 -2.94 -9.62
N PHE A 74 3.29 -1.88 -10.44
CA PHE A 74 3.79 -0.58 -9.99
C PHE A 74 2.98 -0.01 -8.83
N GLN A 75 1.66 -0.15 -8.84
CA GLN A 75 0.82 0.29 -7.70
C GLN A 75 1.20 -0.42 -6.39
N THR A 76 1.56 -1.70 -6.46
CA THR A 76 2.01 -2.46 -5.29
C THR A 76 3.37 -1.97 -4.82
N VAL A 77 4.30 -1.75 -5.73
CA VAL A 77 5.63 -1.19 -5.45
C VAL A 77 5.50 0.21 -4.83
N ASP A 78 4.71 1.08 -5.45
CA ASP A 78 4.47 2.45 -4.98
C ASP A 78 3.87 2.46 -3.57
N PHE A 79 2.96 1.53 -3.27
CA PHE A 79 2.39 1.41 -1.93
C PHE A 79 3.47 1.04 -0.89
N LEU A 80 4.35 0.09 -1.20
CA LEU A 80 5.42 -0.32 -0.29
C LEU A 80 6.43 0.81 -0.06
N TYR A 81 6.80 1.54 -1.11
CA TYR A 81 7.63 2.74 -0.99
C TYR A 81 6.97 3.83 -0.17
N PHE A 82 5.66 4.01 -0.34
CA PHE A 82 4.90 4.98 0.44
C PHE A 82 4.90 4.63 1.94
N ILE A 83 4.74 3.36 2.29
CA ILE A 83 4.84 2.91 3.68
C ILE A 83 6.24 3.16 4.25
N GLU A 84 7.30 2.88 3.49
CA GLU A 84 8.68 3.18 3.88
C GLU A 84 8.89 4.69 4.08
N GLU A 85 8.36 5.52 3.19
CA GLU A 85 8.42 6.98 3.29
C GLU A 85 7.73 7.50 4.55
N LEU A 86 6.53 6.98 4.88
CA LEU A 86 5.83 7.35 6.11
C LEU A 86 6.63 6.99 7.37
N GLU A 87 7.32 5.83 7.37
CA GLU A 87 8.19 5.43 8.46
C GLU A 87 9.41 6.36 8.58
N ASN A 88 10.05 6.71 7.47
CA ASN A 88 11.18 7.63 7.41
C ASN A 88 10.82 9.04 7.89
N TYR A 89 9.58 9.49 7.67
CA TYR A 89 9.07 10.76 8.23
C TYR A 89 8.62 10.66 9.70
N ASN A 90 8.79 9.51 10.36
CA ASN A 90 8.28 9.24 11.70
C ASN A 90 6.76 9.49 11.84
N LEU A 91 6.00 9.22 10.79
CA LEU A 91 4.55 9.30 10.79
C LEU A 91 3.90 7.97 11.22
N ILE A 92 4.62 6.88 11.02
CA ILE A 92 4.24 5.53 11.43
C ILE A 92 5.43 4.80 12.06
N LYS A 93 5.14 3.67 12.73
CA LYS A 93 6.12 2.64 13.07
C LYS A 93 5.67 1.32 12.52
N LEU A 94 6.63 0.56 11.98
CA LEU A 94 6.41 -0.81 11.53
C LEU A 94 6.82 -1.78 12.63
N GLN A 95 5.88 -2.62 13.06
CA GLN A 95 6.09 -3.64 14.07
C GLN A 95 6.00 -5.02 13.42
N THR A 96 6.94 -5.89 13.75
CA THR A 96 6.86 -7.30 13.35
C THR A 96 5.93 -8.02 14.31
N LEU A 97 4.87 -8.61 13.80
CA LEU A 97 4.10 -9.57 14.57
C LEU A 97 4.90 -10.87 14.62
N SER A 98 5.13 -11.39 15.81
CA SER A 98 5.74 -12.71 16.01
C SER A 98 4.72 -13.81 15.75
N PHE A 99 4.23 -13.92 14.51
CA PHE A 99 3.55 -15.11 14.06
C PHE A 99 4.59 -16.06 13.45
N ASP A 100 4.58 -17.28 13.91
CA ASP A 100 5.32 -18.35 13.23
C ASP A 100 4.79 -18.48 11.79
N LEU A 101 5.54 -17.93 10.85
CA LEU A 101 5.28 -18.03 9.41
C LEU A 101 5.54 -19.47 8.92
N LYS A 102 4.76 -20.43 9.40
CA LYS A 102 4.97 -21.85 9.08
C LYS A 102 4.22 -22.35 7.86
N ASN A 103 3.33 -21.52 7.25
CA ASN A 103 2.50 -21.95 6.14
C ASN A 103 2.86 -21.21 4.85
N ASP A 104 2.98 -21.93 3.75
CA ASP A 104 3.17 -21.40 2.38
C ASP A 104 2.06 -20.40 1.98
N ASP A 105 0.89 -20.50 2.60
CA ASP A 105 -0.23 -19.56 2.40
C ASP A 105 0.09 -18.09 2.75
N GLU A 106 1.14 -17.85 3.54
CA GLU A 106 1.52 -16.50 3.97
C GLU A 106 2.33 -15.74 2.92
N ARG A 107 2.85 -16.44 1.92
CA ARG A 107 3.52 -15.86 0.75
C ARG A 107 2.59 -15.69 -0.44
N LEU A 108 1.30 -15.62 -0.17
CA LEU A 108 0.25 -15.35 -1.14
C LEU A 108 -0.39 -14.00 -0.83
N LEU A 109 -0.37 -13.11 -1.82
CA LEU A 109 -0.98 -11.80 -1.73
C LEU A 109 -2.09 -11.68 -2.77
N TYR A 110 -3.34 -11.68 -2.34
CA TYR A 110 -4.52 -11.61 -3.20
C TYR A 110 -5.75 -11.12 -2.40
N ASP A 111 -6.76 -10.63 -3.08
CA ASP A 111 -8.03 -10.29 -2.44
C ASP A 111 -8.80 -11.57 -2.07
N ARG A 112 -8.76 -11.90 -0.77
CA ARG A 112 -9.42 -13.09 -0.22
C ARG A 112 -10.95 -13.04 -0.28
N ASN A 113 -11.55 -11.89 -0.53
CA ASN A 113 -13.00 -11.79 -0.71
C ASN A 113 -13.41 -12.20 -2.11
N LEU A 114 -12.54 -11.96 -3.09
CA LEU A 114 -12.80 -12.25 -4.51
C LEU A 114 -12.30 -13.63 -4.94
N TYR A 115 -11.19 -14.10 -4.37
CA TYR A 115 -10.50 -15.30 -4.83
C TYR A 115 -10.26 -16.31 -3.72
N GLU A 116 -10.10 -17.56 -4.12
CA GLU A 116 -9.61 -18.69 -3.34
C GLU A 116 -8.40 -19.28 -4.05
N PHE A 117 -7.35 -19.62 -3.31
CA PHE A 117 -6.18 -20.32 -3.85
C PHE A 117 -6.37 -21.83 -3.69
N LYS A 118 -6.44 -22.56 -4.82
CA LYS A 118 -6.54 -24.02 -4.86
C LYS A 118 -5.93 -24.56 -6.14
N HIS A 119 -5.33 -25.75 -6.08
CA HIS A 119 -4.68 -26.40 -7.22
C HIS A 119 -3.66 -25.51 -7.95
N ASP A 120 -2.86 -24.76 -7.18
CA ASP A 120 -1.84 -23.80 -7.65
C ASP A 120 -2.39 -22.68 -8.57
N ALA A 121 -3.66 -22.34 -8.40
CA ALA A 121 -4.34 -21.26 -9.12
C ALA A 121 -5.27 -20.47 -8.19
N PHE A 122 -5.57 -19.23 -8.59
CA PHE A 122 -6.53 -18.36 -7.88
C PHE A 122 -7.87 -18.41 -8.60
N TRP A 123 -8.86 -19.01 -7.95
CA TRP A 123 -10.22 -19.18 -8.47
C TRP A 123 -11.15 -18.09 -7.97
N GLN A 124 -11.98 -17.54 -8.84
CA GLN A 124 -12.96 -16.54 -8.45
C GLN A 124 -14.12 -17.21 -7.69
N LYS A 125 -14.41 -16.76 -6.48
CA LYS A 125 -15.45 -17.34 -5.60
C LYS A 125 -16.85 -17.26 -6.17
N SER A 126 -17.14 -16.23 -6.96
CA SER A 126 -18.47 -16.06 -7.60
C SER A 126 -18.66 -16.88 -8.86
N ASN A 127 -17.62 -17.47 -9.40
CA ASN A 127 -17.66 -18.24 -10.65
C ASN A 127 -16.43 -19.15 -10.74
N ASP A 128 -16.58 -20.40 -10.36
CA ASP A 128 -15.51 -21.40 -10.33
C ASP A 128 -14.86 -21.69 -11.68
N THR A 129 -15.43 -21.19 -12.78
CA THR A 129 -14.84 -21.34 -14.12
C THR A 129 -13.83 -20.23 -14.45
N LYS A 130 -13.75 -19.18 -13.63
CA LYS A 130 -12.83 -18.06 -13.83
C LYS A 130 -11.68 -18.13 -12.82
N TYR A 131 -10.46 -18.11 -13.30
CA TYR A 131 -9.26 -18.15 -12.48
C TYR A 131 -8.21 -17.19 -13.01
N LEU A 132 -7.30 -16.80 -12.13
CA LEU A 132 -6.12 -16.03 -12.51
C LEU A 132 -5.03 -17.00 -12.99
N VAL A 133 -4.38 -16.67 -14.10
CA VAL A 133 -3.29 -17.47 -14.67
C VAL A 133 -1.94 -16.88 -14.30
N PRO A 134 -0.92 -17.72 -14.04
CA PRO A 134 0.41 -17.25 -13.77
C PRO A 134 1.06 -16.67 -15.03
N VAL A 135 1.79 -15.58 -14.85
CA VAL A 135 2.73 -15.06 -15.83
C VAL A 135 4.12 -15.36 -15.34
N GLU A 136 4.89 -16.11 -16.12
CA GLU A 136 6.29 -16.34 -15.80
C GLU A 136 7.06 -15.03 -15.86
N ALA A 137 7.53 -14.59 -14.72
CA ALA A 137 8.39 -13.41 -14.61
C ALA A 137 9.86 -13.85 -14.74
N LYS A 138 10.41 -13.85 -15.95
CA LYS A 138 11.76 -14.33 -16.24
C LYS A 138 12.89 -13.32 -15.94
N HIS A 139 12.65 -12.25 -15.20
CA HIS A 139 13.64 -11.18 -15.04
C HIS A 139 14.11 -10.99 -13.59
N ASN A 140 15.42 -10.83 -13.41
CA ASN A 140 16.09 -10.52 -12.13
C ASN A 140 15.55 -9.28 -11.39
N VAL A 141 14.83 -8.41 -12.09
CA VAL A 141 14.17 -7.21 -11.51
C VAL A 141 13.21 -7.55 -10.36
N TYR A 142 12.68 -8.78 -10.34
CA TYR A 142 11.72 -9.20 -9.31
C TYR A 142 12.37 -9.69 -8.01
N VAL A 143 13.66 -9.96 -7.99
CA VAL A 143 14.37 -10.40 -6.77
C VAL A 143 14.33 -9.33 -5.69
N ASP A 144 14.54 -8.06 -6.06
CA ASP A 144 14.45 -6.94 -5.12
C ASP A 144 13.02 -6.78 -4.59
N PHE A 145 12.04 -6.99 -5.45
CA PHE A 145 10.63 -6.93 -5.04
C PHE A 145 10.25 -8.05 -4.05
N VAL A 146 10.77 -9.26 -4.22
CA VAL A 146 10.62 -10.35 -3.23
C VAL A 146 11.20 -9.94 -1.89
N ASN A 147 12.38 -9.32 -1.87
CA ASN A 147 12.99 -8.81 -0.64
C ASN A 147 12.10 -7.74 0.02
N TYR A 148 11.47 -6.87 -0.78
CA TYR A 148 10.53 -5.86 -0.29
C TYR A 148 9.28 -6.48 0.31
N LEU A 149 8.69 -7.48 -0.35
CA LEU A 149 7.53 -8.21 0.16
C LEU A 149 7.85 -8.88 1.50
N GLU A 150 8.99 -9.58 1.60
CA GLU A 150 9.42 -10.21 2.86
C GLU A 150 9.68 -9.16 3.96
N LYS A 151 10.26 -8.02 3.61
CA LYS A 151 10.54 -6.95 4.58
C LYS A 151 9.26 -6.34 5.16
N TYR A 152 8.20 -6.19 4.36
CA TYR A 152 7.04 -5.38 4.72
C TYR A 152 5.73 -6.13 4.87
N ALA A 153 5.46 -7.20 4.11
CA ALA A 153 4.14 -7.84 4.05
C ALA A 153 3.61 -8.26 5.44
N ASN A 154 4.50 -8.75 6.30
CA ASN A 154 4.17 -9.24 7.65
C ASN A 154 4.27 -8.16 8.74
N LYS A 155 4.50 -6.92 8.36
CA LYS A 155 4.54 -5.81 9.31
C LYS A 155 3.13 -5.28 9.58
N VAL A 156 2.94 -4.82 10.80
CA VAL A 156 1.78 -4.02 11.20
C VAL A 156 2.18 -2.57 11.24
N ILE A 157 1.37 -1.73 10.64
CA ILE A 157 1.55 -0.28 10.63
C ILE A 157 0.96 0.27 11.94
N TYR A 158 1.77 0.97 12.70
CA TYR A 158 1.30 1.72 13.86
C TYR A 158 1.32 3.21 13.57
N PRO A 159 0.18 3.86 13.31
CA PRO A 159 0.10 5.30 13.09
C PRO A 159 0.52 6.09 14.34
N LEU A 160 1.48 6.99 14.19
CA LEU A 160 1.96 7.84 15.27
C LEU A 160 1.08 9.11 15.41
N PRO A 161 1.10 9.80 16.57
CA PRO A 161 0.33 11.02 16.77
C PRO A 161 0.61 12.12 15.74
N LEU A 162 1.83 12.18 15.21
CA LEU A 162 2.21 13.14 14.17
C LEU A 162 1.43 12.91 12.85
N LEU A 163 1.08 11.66 12.53
CA LEU A 163 0.24 11.37 11.37
C LEU A 163 -1.18 11.91 11.54
N GLU A 164 -1.73 11.80 12.75
CA GLU A 164 -3.06 12.32 13.07
C GLU A 164 -3.07 13.86 13.02
N ASP A 165 -2.07 14.52 13.64
CA ASP A 165 -1.90 15.98 13.56
C ASP A 165 -1.77 16.47 12.11
N LEU A 166 -1.03 15.74 11.27
CA LEU A 166 -0.88 16.07 9.86
C LEU A 166 -2.21 16.01 9.10
N ALA A 167 -3.01 14.96 9.31
CA ALA A 167 -4.30 14.79 8.66
C ALA A 167 -5.33 15.83 9.13
N GLU A 168 -5.37 16.14 10.43
CA GLU A 168 -6.25 17.14 11.02
C GLU A 168 -5.91 18.57 10.56
N ASN A 169 -4.71 18.82 10.11
CA ASN A 169 -4.23 20.11 9.59
C ASN A 169 -4.10 20.12 8.06
N GLU A 170 -5.02 19.48 7.35
CA GLU A 170 -5.09 19.50 5.88
C GLU A 170 -3.80 19.01 5.20
N PHE A 171 -3.07 18.09 5.83
CA PHE A 171 -1.78 17.57 5.35
C PHE A 171 -0.68 18.63 5.20
N LYS A 172 -0.79 19.73 5.94
CA LYS A 172 0.25 20.76 5.99
C LYS A 172 1.28 20.45 7.07
N SER A 173 2.55 20.51 6.72
CA SER A 173 3.63 20.35 7.69
C SER A 173 3.61 21.47 8.74
N ILE A 174 4.28 21.24 9.86
CA ILE A 174 4.42 22.28 10.92
C ILE A 174 5.07 23.54 10.35
N GLU A 175 6.10 23.38 9.48
CA GLU A 175 6.77 24.50 8.84
C GLU A 175 5.82 25.28 7.92
N GLN A 176 5.02 24.58 7.11
CA GLN A 176 4.03 25.22 6.25
C GLN A 176 2.98 26.00 7.06
N ARG A 177 2.47 25.41 8.13
CA ARG A 177 1.54 26.08 9.05
C ARG A 177 2.13 27.32 9.70
N ASN A 178 3.39 27.24 10.15
CA ASN A 178 4.10 28.36 10.74
C ASN A 178 4.36 29.48 9.71
N PHE A 179 4.76 29.11 8.50
CA PHE A 179 4.96 30.07 7.42
C PHE A 179 3.65 30.80 7.07
N GLU A 180 2.53 30.08 6.92
CA GLU A 180 1.21 30.68 6.65
C GLU A 180 0.79 31.64 7.79
N LYS A 181 1.05 31.27 9.05
CA LYS A 181 0.79 32.15 10.20
C LYS A 181 1.62 33.43 10.16
N GLN A 182 2.90 33.32 9.81
CA GLN A 182 3.79 34.49 9.68
C GLN A 182 3.34 35.40 8.53
N LEU A 183 2.98 34.81 7.38
CA LEU A 183 2.50 35.54 6.24
C LEU A 183 1.19 36.31 6.54
N LYS A 184 0.25 35.67 7.24
CA LYS A 184 -1.00 36.31 7.70
C LYS A 184 -0.74 37.49 8.63
N LYS A 185 0.23 37.35 9.56
CA LYS A 185 0.63 38.43 10.47
C LYS A 185 1.27 39.58 9.70
N ALA A 186 2.18 39.33 8.78
CA ALA A 186 2.84 40.33 7.95
C ALA A 186 1.81 41.11 7.08
N ASN A 187 0.89 40.39 6.44
CA ASN A 187 -0.17 41.02 5.62
C ASN A 187 -1.14 41.87 6.47
N LYS A 188 -1.44 41.44 7.70
CA LYS A 188 -2.26 42.26 8.61
C LYS A 188 -1.54 43.55 8.99
N HIS A 189 -0.26 43.48 9.34
CA HIS A 189 0.55 44.64 9.70
C HIS A 189 0.68 45.63 8.53
N HIS A 190 0.90 45.13 7.33
CA HIS A 190 0.96 45.94 6.11
C HIS A 190 -0.36 46.67 5.84
N LYS A 191 -1.51 46.00 6.01
CA LYS A 191 -2.83 46.60 5.86
C LYS A 191 -3.14 47.66 6.92
N GLU A 192 -2.60 47.51 8.13
CA GLU A 192 -2.74 48.50 9.22
C GLU A 192 -1.89 49.74 8.94
N GLN A 193 -0.68 49.59 8.39
CA GLN A 193 0.18 50.70 8.00
C GLN A 193 -0.36 51.52 6.82
N LEU A 194 -1.13 50.92 5.90
CA LEU A 194 -1.76 51.61 4.77
C LEU A 194 -3.03 52.40 5.14
N LYS A 195 -3.50 52.26 6.38
CA LYS A 195 -4.69 52.97 6.89
C LYS A 195 -4.37 54.23 7.69
N VAL A 196 -3.11 54.53 7.86
CA VAL A 196 -2.60 55.78 8.47
C VAL A 196 -2.20 56.74 7.35
#